data_d7ce835643f883b69739567a996e9da8
#
_entry.id   d7ce835643f883b69739567a996e9da8
#
_cell.length_a   1.000
_cell.length_b   1.000
_cell.length_c   1.000
_cell.angle_alpha   90.00
_cell.angle_beta   90.00
_cell.angle_gamma   90.00
#
_symmetry.space_group_name_H-M   'P 1'
#
loop_
_entity.id
_entity.type
_entity.pdbx_description
1 polymer ?
#
loop_
_entity_poly.entity_id
_entity_poly.type
_entity_poly.pdbx_seq_one_letter_code
_entity_poly.pdbx_strand_id
1 'polypeptide(L)'
;MILTDPFPGEKKQARDRKKILHDLWGNWSQCEKLSKSKLEKNIFSNLKREKNPTQKIYSDLILRFPEEELLMLISSFQSLIWNEFVSELFTFEDSAGVWIKTKTGSLFFPGESSIQSVPFSKNLMVPGNPGIYKLEYSKKEIYLLKKILNRNGLAESVLDSSPFPIVKMNSFERKMRILPNDFQIGDFEEDDQHPGKRKVKISFRLPSGVYATMLIKRLMLRSNV
;
A
#
# COMPACT_ATOMS: atom_id res chain seq x y z
N MET A 1 7.06 5.59 -10.47
CA MET A 1 5.75 5.06 -10.04
C MET A 1 4.60 6.01 -10.35
N ILE A 2 4.41 7.16 -9.69
CA ILE A 2 3.21 8.01 -9.93
C ILE A 2 3.09 8.44 -11.39
N LEU A 3 4.20 8.77 -12.03
CA LEU A 3 4.22 9.26 -13.41
C LEU A 3 4.27 8.15 -14.45
N THR A 4 4.75 6.96 -14.11
CA THR A 4 5.06 5.89 -15.06
C THR A 4 4.22 4.63 -14.89
N ASP A 5 3.70 4.36 -13.70
CA ASP A 5 2.96 3.14 -13.44
C ASP A 5 1.44 3.37 -13.51
N PRO A 6 0.73 2.62 -14.38
CA PRO A 6 -0.71 2.74 -14.47
C PRO A 6 -1.42 2.26 -13.20
N PHE A 7 -2.44 3.02 -12.76
CA PHE A 7 -3.32 2.58 -11.67
C PHE A 7 -4.56 1.86 -12.20
N PRO A 8 -5.13 0.92 -11.42
CA PRO A 8 -6.44 0.35 -11.73
C PRO A 8 -7.51 1.45 -11.77
N GLY A 9 -8.37 1.41 -12.77
CA GLY A 9 -9.44 2.40 -12.93
C GLY A 9 -9.04 3.67 -13.70
N GLU A 10 -7.77 3.87 -14.01
CA GLU A 10 -7.39 4.95 -14.93
C GLU A 10 -7.96 4.73 -16.34
N LYS A 11 -8.35 5.83 -16.98
CA LYS A 11 -8.77 5.83 -18.40
C LYS A 11 -7.65 5.26 -19.29
N LYS A 12 -8.01 4.54 -20.34
CA LYS A 12 -7.06 3.92 -21.28
C LYS A 12 -5.98 4.90 -21.74
N GLN A 13 -6.36 6.11 -22.15
CA GLN A 13 -5.42 7.14 -22.60
C GLN A 13 -4.36 7.52 -21.53
N ALA A 14 -4.76 7.58 -20.26
CA ALA A 14 -3.82 7.88 -19.17
C ALA A 14 -2.84 6.73 -18.96
N ARG A 15 -3.33 5.48 -18.98
CA ARG A 15 -2.50 4.28 -18.88
C ARG A 15 -1.48 4.16 -20.02
N ASP A 16 -1.94 4.40 -21.24
CA ASP A 16 -1.06 4.32 -22.43
C ASP A 16 0.03 5.40 -22.37
N ARG A 17 -0.32 6.61 -21.94
CA ARG A 17 0.67 7.67 -21.72
C ARG A 17 1.70 7.31 -20.64
N LYS A 18 1.28 6.73 -19.55
CA LYS A 18 2.21 6.31 -18.47
C LYS A 18 3.19 5.24 -18.95
N LYS A 19 2.73 4.30 -19.77
CA LYS A 19 3.63 3.33 -20.42
C LYS A 19 4.66 4.02 -21.31
N ILE A 20 4.24 4.97 -22.13
CA ILE A 20 5.15 5.74 -22.98
C ILE A 20 6.16 6.51 -22.12
N LEU A 21 5.73 7.14 -21.02
CA LEU A 21 6.65 7.83 -20.10
C LEU A 21 7.63 6.85 -19.44
N HIS A 22 7.19 5.63 -19.11
CA HIS A 22 8.05 4.60 -18.60
C HIS A 22 9.16 4.23 -19.61
N ASP A 23 8.78 4.00 -20.86
CA ASP A 23 9.72 3.60 -21.92
C ASP A 23 10.69 4.73 -22.29
N LEU A 24 10.27 5.98 -22.14
CA LEU A 24 11.06 7.19 -22.37
C LEU A 24 11.83 7.67 -21.13
N TRP A 25 11.75 6.95 -20.01
CA TRP A 25 12.37 7.38 -18.76
C TRP A 25 13.88 7.58 -18.93
N GLY A 26 14.37 8.78 -18.59
CA GLY A 26 15.75 9.22 -18.89
C GLY A 26 15.86 10.14 -20.11
N ASN A 27 14.95 10.04 -21.07
CA ASN A 27 14.85 11.01 -22.18
C ASN A 27 13.95 12.18 -21.77
N TRP A 28 14.48 13.02 -20.90
CA TRP A 28 13.70 14.11 -20.27
C TRP A 28 13.11 15.10 -21.25
N SER A 29 13.75 15.30 -22.40
CA SER A 29 13.21 16.16 -23.48
C SER A 29 11.92 15.62 -24.06
N GLN A 30 11.81 14.31 -24.26
CA GLN A 30 10.58 13.68 -24.75
C GLN A 30 9.52 13.59 -23.65
N CYS A 31 9.93 13.27 -22.41
CA CYS A 31 9.02 13.27 -21.25
C CYS A 31 8.39 14.66 -21.04
N GLU A 32 9.17 15.74 -21.18
CA GLU A 32 8.68 17.12 -21.05
C GLU A 32 7.58 17.44 -22.08
N LYS A 33 7.72 16.99 -23.33
CA LYS A 33 6.71 17.17 -24.39
C LYS A 33 5.39 16.46 -24.09
N LEU A 34 5.45 15.37 -23.32
CA LEU A 34 4.28 14.57 -22.94
C LEU A 34 3.63 15.06 -21.63
N SER A 35 4.15 16.12 -21.01
CA SER A 35 3.63 16.66 -19.76
C SER A 35 2.21 17.17 -19.92
N LYS A 36 1.33 16.81 -18.99
CA LYS A 36 -0.07 17.26 -18.93
C LYS A 36 -0.35 18.30 -17.84
N SER A 37 0.59 18.49 -16.91
CA SER A 37 0.47 19.47 -15.84
C SER A 37 1.69 20.37 -15.77
N LYS A 38 1.52 21.53 -15.14
CA LYS A 38 2.64 22.46 -14.86
C LYS A 38 3.69 21.78 -13.98
N LEU A 39 3.26 20.93 -13.04
CA LEU A 39 4.15 20.18 -12.17
C LEU A 39 5.01 19.19 -12.96
N GLU A 40 4.41 18.35 -13.81
CA GLU A 40 5.15 17.41 -14.67
C GLU A 40 6.16 18.13 -15.55
N LYS A 41 5.73 19.22 -16.22
CA LYS A 41 6.61 20.02 -17.06
C LYS A 41 7.80 20.57 -16.27
N ASN A 42 7.55 21.09 -15.07
CA ASN A 42 8.61 21.59 -14.20
C ASN A 42 9.59 20.50 -13.80
N ILE A 43 9.09 19.30 -13.44
CA ILE A 43 9.93 18.15 -13.07
C ILE A 43 10.84 17.76 -14.24
N PHE A 44 10.27 17.50 -15.42
CA PHE A 44 11.05 17.05 -16.57
C PHE A 44 12.01 18.12 -17.11
N SER A 45 11.62 19.39 -17.05
CA SER A 45 12.48 20.52 -17.43
C SER A 45 13.69 20.65 -16.51
N ASN A 46 13.54 20.41 -15.20
CA ASN A 46 14.67 20.39 -14.27
C ASN A 46 15.57 19.17 -14.51
N LEU A 47 14.99 17.97 -14.65
CA LEU A 47 15.76 16.76 -14.95
C LEU A 47 16.54 16.87 -16.27
N LYS A 48 15.98 17.54 -17.28
CA LYS A 48 16.63 17.80 -18.57
C LYS A 48 17.87 18.68 -18.45
N ARG A 49 17.90 19.64 -17.51
CA ARG A 49 19.05 20.53 -17.27
C ARG A 49 20.21 19.78 -16.60
N GLU A 50 19.93 18.68 -15.93
CA GLU A 50 20.91 17.88 -15.21
C GLU A 50 21.42 16.75 -16.11
N LYS A 51 22.73 16.71 -16.37
CA LYS A 51 23.34 15.63 -17.16
C LYS A 51 23.23 14.26 -16.44
N ASN A 52 23.42 14.27 -15.11
CA ASN A 52 23.33 13.09 -14.25
C ASN A 52 22.58 13.46 -12.98
N PRO A 53 21.26 13.35 -12.93
CA PRO A 53 20.48 13.70 -11.75
C PRO A 53 20.90 12.85 -10.55
N THR A 54 21.28 13.51 -9.45
CA THR A 54 21.62 12.86 -8.19
C THR A 54 20.36 12.51 -7.39
N GLN A 55 20.49 11.64 -6.40
CA GLN A 55 19.39 11.32 -5.48
C GLN A 55 18.81 12.57 -4.81
N LYS A 56 19.65 13.55 -4.49
CA LYS A 56 19.21 14.84 -3.93
C LYS A 56 18.26 15.58 -4.87
N ILE A 57 18.59 15.65 -6.16
CA ILE A 57 17.74 16.32 -7.17
C ILE A 57 16.38 15.61 -7.27
N TYR A 58 16.35 14.29 -7.29
CA TYR A 58 15.08 13.54 -7.28
C TYR A 58 14.28 13.83 -6.02
N SER A 59 14.91 13.87 -4.85
CA SER A 59 14.25 14.21 -3.58
C SER A 59 13.65 15.62 -3.62
N ASP A 60 14.41 16.62 -4.09
CA ASP A 60 13.96 18.01 -4.19
C ASP A 60 12.78 18.17 -5.18
N LEU A 61 12.76 17.36 -6.25
CA LEU A 61 11.65 17.36 -7.20
C LEU A 61 10.40 16.68 -6.66
N ILE A 62 10.56 15.61 -5.88
CA ILE A 62 9.44 14.94 -5.21
C ILE A 62 8.76 15.87 -4.20
N LEU A 63 9.52 16.72 -3.51
CA LEU A 63 8.97 17.72 -2.58
C LEU A 63 8.11 18.80 -3.23
N ARG A 64 8.05 18.85 -4.56
CA ARG A 64 7.15 19.76 -5.30
C ARG A 64 5.74 19.18 -5.49
N PHE A 65 5.54 17.92 -5.17
CA PHE A 65 4.19 17.33 -5.16
C PHE A 65 3.36 17.91 -4.02
N PRO A 66 2.03 18.01 -4.20
CA PRO A 66 1.13 18.39 -3.12
C PRO A 66 1.36 17.52 -1.87
N GLU A 67 1.28 18.14 -0.70
CA GLU A 67 1.51 17.45 0.58
C GLU A 67 0.57 16.25 0.76
N GLU A 68 -0.70 16.40 0.34
CA GLU A 68 -1.70 15.34 0.40
C GLU A 68 -1.30 14.11 -0.44
N GLU A 69 -0.69 14.32 -1.61
CA GLU A 69 -0.20 13.22 -2.44
C GLU A 69 0.98 12.51 -1.78
N LEU A 70 1.89 13.25 -1.16
CA LEU A 70 3.03 12.68 -0.42
C LEU A 70 2.55 11.92 0.81
N LEU A 71 1.58 12.46 1.55
CA LEU A 71 0.94 11.78 2.70
C LEU A 71 0.29 10.46 2.27
N MET A 72 -0.41 10.46 1.15
CA MET A 72 -1.04 9.26 0.61
C MET A 72 0.01 8.19 0.24
N LEU A 73 1.13 8.59 -0.34
CA LEU A 73 2.23 7.68 -0.68
C LEU A 73 2.85 7.05 0.57
N ILE A 74 3.14 7.87 1.59
CA ILE A 74 3.70 7.39 2.87
C ILE A 74 2.72 6.45 3.56
N SER A 75 1.45 6.81 3.64
CA SER A 75 0.40 5.96 4.23
C SER A 75 0.25 4.63 3.48
N SER A 76 0.38 4.66 2.16
CA SER A 76 0.34 3.45 1.32
C SER A 76 1.56 2.56 1.56
N PHE A 77 2.74 3.16 1.68
CA PHE A 77 3.97 2.46 2.02
C PHE A 77 3.90 1.83 3.41
N GLN A 78 3.49 2.59 4.43
CA GLN A 78 3.29 2.05 5.79
C GLN A 78 2.30 0.90 5.81
N SER A 79 1.21 1.02 5.04
CA SER A 79 0.21 -0.05 4.93
C SER A 79 0.74 -1.29 4.23
N LEU A 80 1.62 -1.15 3.23
CA LEU A 80 2.29 -2.27 2.58
C LEU A 80 3.15 -3.03 3.59
N ILE A 81 4.06 -2.34 4.26
CA ILE A 81 4.96 -2.94 5.26
C ILE A 81 4.16 -3.59 6.40
N TRP A 82 3.12 -2.93 6.90
CA TRP A 82 2.28 -3.47 7.97
C TRP A 82 1.52 -4.73 7.53
N ASN A 83 0.95 -4.74 6.33
CA ASN A 83 0.24 -5.92 5.82
C ASN A 83 1.18 -7.12 5.62
N GLU A 84 2.39 -6.90 5.11
CA GLU A 84 3.42 -7.93 5.02
C GLU A 84 3.83 -8.41 6.42
N PHE A 85 3.97 -7.49 7.37
CA PHE A 85 4.34 -7.81 8.74
C PHE A 85 3.29 -8.69 9.44
N VAL A 86 2.02 -8.34 9.31
CA VAL A 86 0.92 -9.19 9.84
C VAL A 86 0.90 -10.55 9.17
N SER A 87 1.13 -10.62 7.86
CA SER A 87 1.22 -11.88 7.13
C SER A 87 2.35 -12.77 7.64
N GLU A 88 3.54 -12.20 7.84
CA GLU A 88 4.70 -12.92 8.37
C GLU A 88 4.50 -13.36 9.84
N LEU A 89 3.81 -12.57 10.66
CA LEU A 89 3.48 -12.96 12.04
C LEU A 89 2.63 -14.23 12.07
N PHE A 90 1.56 -14.28 11.30
CA PHE A 90 0.69 -15.46 11.24
C PHE A 90 1.43 -16.68 10.68
N THR A 91 2.21 -16.53 9.62
CA THR A 91 2.95 -17.67 9.04
C THR A 91 4.10 -18.12 9.92
N PHE A 92 4.71 -17.23 10.68
CA PHE A 92 5.73 -17.60 11.67
C PHE A 92 5.15 -18.45 12.81
N GLU A 93 3.88 -18.26 13.14
CA GLU A 93 3.14 -19.02 14.15
C GLU A 93 2.51 -20.30 13.59
N ASP A 94 2.88 -20.66 12.36
CA ASP A 94 2.37 -21.84 11.65
C ASP A 94 0.83 -21.88 11.57
N SER A 95 0.24 -20.71 11.43
CA SER A 95 -1.21 -20.56 11.36
C SER A 95 -1.76 -21.13 10.05
N ALA A 96 -2.85 -21.87 10.12
CA ALA A 96 -3.60 -22.25 8.93
C ALA A 96 -4.16 -21.02 8.23
N GLY A 97 -4.16 -21.00 6.90
CA GLY A 97 -4.68 -19.88 6.12
C GLY A 97 -4.36 -19.95 4.63
N VAL A 98 -4.64 -18.89 3.93
CA VAL A 98 -4.50 -18.81 2.47
C VAL A 98 -3.67 -17.59 2.05
N TRP A 99 -2.72 -17.79 1.14
CA TRP A 99 -2.01 -16.71 0.47
C TRP A 99 -2.81 -16.18 -0.72
N ILE A 100 -3.03 -14.87 -0.75
CA ILE A 100 -3.66 -14.17 -1.87
C ILE A 100 -2.63 -13.32 -2.58
N LYS A 101 -2.48 -13.54 -3.88
CA LYS A 101 -1.66 -12.69 -4.73
C LYS A 101 -2.36 -11.33 -4.94
N THR A 102 -1.63 -10.26 -4.70
CA THR A 102 -2.06 -8.88 -4.94
C THR A 102 -1.14 -8.20 -5.95
N LYS A 103 -1.43 -6.98 -6.35
CA LYS A 103 -0.56 -6.21 -7.25
C LYS A 103 0.78 -5.82 -6.61
N THR A 104 0.79 -5.69 -5.29
CA THR A 104 1.96 -5.25 -4.52
C THR A 104 2.67 -6.40 -3.80
N GLY A 105 2.33 -7.65 -4.08
CA GLY A 105 2.89 -8.83 -3.41
C GLY A 105 1.81 -9.84 -3.04
N SER A 106 2.11 -10.71 -2.09
CA SER A 106 1.15 -11.68 -1.57
C SER A 106 0.83 -11.37 -0.11
N LEU A 107 -0.43 -11.53 0.27
CA LEU A 107 -0.91 -11.34 1.64
C LEU A 107 -1.46 -12.66 2.18
N PHE A 108 -1.11 -12.97 3.41
CA PHE A 108 -1.64 -14.12 4.12
C PHE A 108 -2.96 -13.75 4.82
N PHE A 109 -3.96 -14.57 4.60
CA PHE A 109 -5.25 -14.48 5.30
C PHE A 109 -5.38 -15.71 6.20
N PRO A 110 -5.31 -15.53 7.52
CA PRO A 110 -5.39 -16.64 8.46
C PRO A 110 -6.77 -17.32 8.40
N GLY A 111 -6.80 -18.62 8.64
CA GLY A 111 -8.01 -19.40 8.76
C GLY A 111 -8.87 -18.95 9.95
N GLU A 112 -10.07 -19.51 10.08
CA GLU A 112 -11.02 -19.07 11.09
C GLU A 112 -10.50 -19.29 12.51
N SER A 113 -9.98 -20.47 12.81
CA SER A 113 -9.40 -20.80 14.12
C SER A 113 -8.25 -19.86 14.48
N SER A 114 -7.34 -19.60 13.54
CA SER A 114 -6.19 -18.71 13.76
C SER A 114 -6.62 -17.26 14.01
N ILE A 115 -7.62 -16.74 13.28
CA ILE A 115 -8.08 -15.37 13.50
C ILE A 115 -8.91 -15.25 14.79
N GLN A 116 -9.63 -16.30 15.20
CA GLN A 116 -10.38 -16.30 16.44
C GLN A 116 -9.46 -16.27 17.67
N SER A 117 -8.26 -16.81 17.60
CA SER A 117 -7.27 -16.74 18.67
C SER A 117 -6.71 -15.32 18.89
N VAL A 118 -6.86 -14.40 17.93
CA VAL A 118 -6.42 -13.01 18.06
C VAL A 118 -7.49 -12.19 18.79
N PRO A 119 -7.21 -11.64 19.97
CA PRO A 119 -8.16 -10.79 20.68
C PRO A 119 -8.52 -9.53 19.87
N PHE A 120 -9.76 -9.06 19.98
CA PHE A 120 -10.19 -7.80 19.34
C PHE A 120 -9.45 -6.57 19.88
N SER A 121 -8.91 -6.65 21.08
CA SER A 121 -8.09 -5.60 21.68
C SER A 121 -6.65 -5.61 21.17
N LYS A 122 -6.21 -6.66 20.46
CA LYS A 122 -4.82 -6.76 20.00
C LYS A 122 -4.54 -5.70 18.94
N ASN A 123 -3.71 -4.76 19.32
CA ASN A 123 -3.11 -3.79 18.42
C ASN A 123 -1.71 -4.24 18.03
N LEU A 124 -1.28 -3.80 16.87
CA LEU A 124 0.08 -3.93 16.40
C LEU A 124 0.53 -2.56 15.89
N MET A 125 1.74 -2.18 16.26
CA MET A 125 2.31 -0.90 15.83
C MET A 125 2.55 -0.91 14.32
N VAL A 126 2.10 0.14 13.63
CA VAL A 126 2.47 0.40 12.24
C VAL A 126 3.86 1.01 12.24
N PRO A 127 4.82 0.44 11.48
CA PRO A 127 6.19 0.93 11.48
C PRO A 127 6.31 2.37 10.99
N GLY A 128 7.11 3.16 11.69
CA GLY A 128 7.34 4.57 11.41
C GLY A 128 8.27 5.20 12.43
N ASN A 129 8.40 6.52 12.39
CA ASN A 129 9.18 7.29 13.37
C ASN A 129 8.55 7.13 14.79
N PRO A 130 9.33 6.84 15.84
CA PRO A 130 10.78 6.99 15.97
C PRO A 130 11.63 5.77 15.62
N GLY A 131 11.15 4.86 14.78
CA GLY A 131 11.90 3.69 14.36
C GLY A 131 11.64 2.45 15.22
N ILE A 132 12.02 1.27 14.69
CA ILE A 132 11.63 -0.01 15.28
C ILE A 132 12.24 -0.29 16.65
N TYR A 133 13.39 0.31 16.96
CA TYR A 133 14.07 0.08 18.23
C TYR A 133 13.56 0.95 19.38
N LYS A 134 12.83 2.01 19.07
CA LYS A 134 12.25 2.93 20.05
C LYS A 134 10.76 2.66 20.31
N LEU A 135 10.20 1.67 19.62
CA LEU A 135 8.83 1.22 19.78
C LEU A 135 8.81 -0.11 20.53
N GLU A 136 7.69 -0.42 21.15
CA GLU A 136 7.49 -1.64 21.95
C GLU A 136 7.29 -2.87 21.07
N TYR A 137 8.28 -3.19 20.23
CA TYR A 137 8.31 -4.45 19.49
C TYR A 137 9.09 -5.53 20.25
N SER A 138 8.57 -6.75 20.22
CA SER A 138 9.31 -7.91 20.69
C SER A 138 10.50 -8.22 19.76
N LYS A 139 11.47 -9.01 20.24
CA LYS A 139 12.60 -9.48 19.42
C LYS A 139 12.17 -10.17 18.14
N LYS A 140 11.10 -10.96 18.19
CA LYS A 140 10.49 -11.63 17.03
C LYS A 140 9.96 -10.60 16.01
N GLU A 141 9.22 -9.62 16.48
CA GLU A 141 8.64 -8.58 15.62
C GLU A 141 9.73 -7.74 14.95
N ILE A 142 10.79 -7.37 15.67
CA ILE A 142 11.95 -6.69 15.09
C ILE A 142 12.61 -7.54 14.01
N TYR A 143 12.82 -8.83 14.26
CA TYR A 143 13.39 -9.74 13.27
C TYR A 143 12.54 -9.80 11.98
N LEU A 144 11.22 -9.93 12.10
CA LEU A 144 10.31 -9.99 10.96
C LEU A 144 10.28 -8.66 10.18
N LEU A 145 10.26 -7.52 10.88
CA LEU A 145 10.32 -6.21 10.24
C LEU A 145 11.62 -6.02 9.46
N LYS A 146 12.77 -6.39 10.01
CA LYS A 146 14.05 -6.34 9.30
C LYS A 146 14.03 -7.21 8.04
N LYS A 147 13.52 -8.44 8.15
CA LYS A 147 13.35 -9.34 6.99
C LYS A 147 12.52 -8.71 5.88
N ILE A 148 11.42 -8.04 6.25
CA ILE A 148 10.53 -7.36 5.30
C ILE A 148 11.23 -6.15 4.65
N LEU A 149 11.88 -5.30 5.43
CA LEU A 149 12.61 -4.15 4.91
C LEU A 149 13.70 -4.58 3.94
N ASN A 150 14.52 -5.55 4.32
CA ASN A 150 15.58 -6.10 3.45
C ASN A 150 15.03 -6.68 2.15
N ARG A 151 13.92 -7.43 2.20
CA ARG A 151 13.24 -7.97 1.01
C ARG A 151 12.77 -6.88 0.06
N ASN A 152 12.38 -5.72 0.59
CA ASN A 152 11.97 -4.56 -0.18
C ASN A 152 13.16 -3.62 -0.54
N GLY A 153 14.41 -4.03 -0.30
CA GLY A 153 15.60 -3.23 -0.60
C GLY A 153 15.75 -1.98 0.26
N LEU A 154 15.17 -1.97 1.46
CA LEU A 154 15.10 -0.82 2.35
C LEU A 154 16.03 -0.99 3.55
N ALA A 155 16.73 0.08 3.92
CA ALA A 155 17.47 0.15 5.18
C ALA A 155 16.50 0.40 6.35
N GLU A 156 16.86 -0.08 7.55
CA GLU A 156 16.07 0.13 8.76
C GLU A 156 15.88 1.63 9.08
N SER A 157 16.87 2.46 8.74
CA SER A 157 16.85 3.91 8.93
C SER A 157 15.72 4.62 8.16
N VAL A 158 15.10 3.98 7.17
CA VAL A 158 13.93 4.54 6.48
C VAL A 158 12.75 4.77 7.43
N LEU A 159 12.70 4.03 8.54
CA LEU A 159 11.68 4.16 9.57
C LEU A 159 12.03 5.18 10.66
N ASP A 160 13.29 5.60 10.75
CA ASP A 160 13.76 6.57 11.76
C ASP A 160 13.49 8.01 11.34
N SER A 161 13.46 8.26 10.05
CA SER A 161 13.25 9.59 9.49
C SER A 161 12.27 9.53 8.31
N SER A 162 11.42 10.54 8.20
CA SER A 162 10.64 10.66 6.97
C SER A 162 11.60 10.89 5.79
N PRO A 163 11.42 10.19 4.66
CA PRO A 163 12.18 10.48 3.45
C PRO A 163 11.89 11.90 2.93
N PHE A 164 10.82 12.52 3.42
CA PHE A 164 10.40 13.88 3.05
C PHE A 164 10.34 14.77 4.31
N PRO A 165 11.10 15.86 4.36
CA PRO A 165 11.13 16.77 5.53
C PRO A 165 9.76 17.32 5.92
N ILE A 166 8.87 17.49 4.92
CA ILE A 166 7.55 18.12 5.08
C ILE A 166 6.53 17.12 5.64
N VAL A 167 6.71 15.82 5.38
CA VAL A 167 5.72 14.79 5.73
C VAL A 167 6.32 13.81 6.72
N LYS A 168 5.72 13.73 7.90
CA LYS A 168 6.15 12.79 8.96
C LYS A 168 5.53 11.41 8.74
N MET A 169 6.38 10.39 8.74
CA MET A 169 5.97 8.99 8.75
C MET A 169 5.89 8.49 10.20
N ASN A 170 4.89 8.97 10.95
CA ASN A 170 4.74 8.58 12.35
C ASN A 170 4.24 7.14 12.48
N SER A 171 4.71 6.43 13.52
CA SER A 171 4.14 5.17 13.95
C SER A 171 2.80 5.39 14.65
N PHE A 172 1.91 4.43 14.55
CA PHE A 172 0.62 4.42 15.24
C PHE A 172 0.12 2.99 15.41
N GLU A 173 -0.76 2.79 16.36
CA GLU A 173 -1.38 1.48 16.60
C GLU A 173 -2.48 1.18 15.59
N ARG A 174 -2.53 -0.07 15.12
CA ARG A 174 -3.60 -0.57 14.27
C ARG A 174 -4.08 -1.93 14.77
N LYS A 175 -5.39 -2.12 14.82
CA LYS A 175 -6.00 -3.38 15.20
C LYS A 175 -5.68 -4.48 14.20
N MET A 176 -5.25 -5.64 14.68
CA MET A 176 -5.01 -6.81 13.83
C MET A 176 -6.31 -7.48 13.38
N ARG A 177 -7.36 -7.40 14.20
CA ARG A 177 -8.68 -7.99 13.95
C ARG A 177 -9.76 -6.94 14.09
N ILE A 178 -10.64 -6.86 13.10
CA ILE A 178 -11.76 -5.92 13.07
C ILE A 178 -12.99 -6.64 12.55
N LEU A 179 -14.13 -6.40 13.20
CA LEU A 179 -15.45 -6.73 12.66
C LEU A 179 -16.08 -5.48 12.06
N PRO A 180 -16.71 -5.60 10.88
CA PRO A 180 -17.54 -4.53 10.37
C PRO A 180 -18.79 -4.35 11.27
N ASN A 181 -19.18 -3.10 11.47
CA ASN A 181 -20.46 -2.78 12.14
C ASN A 181 -21.58 -2.76 11.09
N ASP A 182 -22.80 -3.06 11.52
CA ASP A 182 -24.04 -3.02 10.71
C ASP A 182 -23.88 -3.78 9.38
N PHE A 183 -23.23 -4.93 9.42
CA PHE A 183 -23.01 -5.74 8.24
C PHE A 183 -24.33 -6.37 7.77
N GLN A 184 -24.72 -6.06 6.54
CA GLN A 184 -25.94 -6.57 5.90
C GLN A 184 -25.59 -7.10 4.51
N ILE A 185 -26.24 -8.19 4.16
CA ILE A 185 -26.17 -8.81 2.84
C ILE A 185 -27.57 -8.77 2.25
N GLY A 186 -27.71 -8.20 1.07
CA GLY A 186 -28.94 -8.22 0.29
C GLY A 186 -29.13 -9.53 -0.48
N ASP A 187 -30.18 -9.59 -1.26
CA ASP A 187 -30.46 -10.74 -2.12
C ASP A 187 -29.47 -10.84 -3.29
N PHE A 188 -29.32 -12.08 -3.79
CA PHE A 188 -28.53 -12.33 -5.00
C PHE A 188 -29.39 -12.04 -6.24
N GLU A 189 -28.96 -11.07 -7.03
CA GLU A 189 -29.62 -10.66 -8.28
C GLU A 189 -28.74 -11.04 -9.50
N GLU A 190 -29.31 -11.03 -10.69
CA GLU A 190 -28.53 -11.12 -11.92
C GLU A 190 -27.64 -9.87 -12.10
N ASP A 191 -26.41 -10.07 -12.57
CA ASP A 191 -25.48 -8.96 -12.80
C ASP A 191 -25.78 -8.31 -14.15
N ASP A 192 -26.24 -7.06 -14.12
CA ASP A 192 -26.56 -6.24 -15.30
C ASP A 192 -25.32 -5.85 -16.12
N GLN A 193 -24.13 -5.91 -15.52
CA GLN A 193 -22.87 -5.59 -16.19
C GLN A 193 -22.11 -6.83 -16.70
N HIS A 194 -22.40 -8.00 -16.12
CA HIS A 194 -21.72 -9.26 -16.44
C HIS A 194 -22.70 -10.40 -16.65
N PRO A 195 -23.23 -10.57 -17.89
CA PRO A 195 -24.20 -11.62 -18.20
C PRO A 195 -23.77 -13.01 -17.71
N GLY A 196 -24.69 -13.76 -17.12
CA GLY A 196 -24.44 -15.09 -16.54
C GLY A 196 -23.74 -15.08 -15.16
N LYS A 197 -23.51 -13.90 -14.57
CA LYS A 197 -23.02 -13.75 -13.19
C LYS A 197 -24.14 -13.23 -12.30
N ARG A 198 -23.97 -13.42 -11.00
CA ARG A 198 -24.84 -12.87 -9.97
C ARG A 198 -24.10 -11.79 -9.19
N LYS A 199 -24.83 -10.76 -8.79
CA LYS A 199 -24.36 -9.69 -7.90
C LYS A 199 -25.09 -9.76 -6.57
N VAL A 200 -24.45 -9.23 -5.54
CA VAL A 200 -25.06 -9.05 -4.22
C VAL A 200 -24.64 -7.68 -3.67
N LYS A 201 -25.59 -6.98 -3.08
CA LYS A 201 -25.31 -5.73 -2.38
C LYS A 201 -24.94 -6.03 -0.94
N ILE A 202 -23.80 -5.52 -0.50
CA ILE A 202 -23.38 -5.57 0.90
C ILE A 202 -23.28 -4.15 1.45
N SER A 203 -23.73 -3.94 2.68
CA SER A 203 -23.55 -2.68 3.40
C SER A 203 -22.91 -2.93 4.76
N PHE A 204 -22.03 -2.03 5.18
CA PHE A 204 -21.30 -2.13 6.45
C PHE A 204 -20.68 -0.78 6.82
N ARG A 205 -20.33 -0.63 8.08
CA ARG A 205 -19.50 0.47 8.58
C ARG A 205 -18.16 -0.05 9.09
N LEU A 206 -17.09 0.66 8.77
CA LEU A 206 -15.73 0.36 9.24
C LEU A 206 -15.18 1.54 10.04
N PRO A 207 -14.41 1.28 11.09
CA PRO A 207 -13.67 2.32 11.79
C PRO A 207 -12.67 3.03 10.84
N SER A 208 -12.28 4.25 11.20
CA SER A 208 -11.23 4.98 10.48
C SER A 208 -9.94 4.17 10.39
N GLY A 209 -9.24 4.27 9.27
CA GLY A 209 -7.99 3.55 9.01
C GLY A 209 -8.14 2.09 8.59
N VAL A 210 -9.36 1.58 8.42
CA VAL A 210 -9.65 0.22 7.95
C VAL A 210 -10.04 0.22 6.48
N TYR A 211 -9.50 -0.71 5.73
CA TYR A 211 -9.74 -0.79 4.29
C TYR A 211 -10.84 -1.77 3.92
N ALA A 212 -11.91 -1.28 3.32
CA ALA A 212 -13.01 -2.10 2.78
C ALA A 212 -12.51 -3.18 1.80
N THR A 213 -11.46 -2.88 1.05
CA THR A 213 -10.84 -3.86 0.13
C THR A 213 -10.33 -5.12 0.84
N MET A 214 -9.88 -5.02 2.09
CA MET A 214 -9.43 -6.19 2.87
C MET A 214 -10.62 -7.04 3.31
N LEU A 215 -11.73 -6.41 3.70
CA LEU A 215 -12.97 -7.12 4.00
C LEU A 215 -13.50 -7.85 2.77
N ILE A 216 -13.58 -7.17 1.62
CA ILE A 216 -14.04 -7.80 0.37
C ILE A 216 -13.15 -8.98 -0.02
N LYS A 217 -11.82 -8.83 0.05
CA LYS A 217 -10.91 -9.95 -0.19
C LYS A 217 -11.19 -11.12 0.74
N ARG A 218 -11.42 -10.86 2.03
CA ARG A 218 -11.75 -11.91 3.01
C ARG A 218 -13.05 -12.62 2.66
N LEU A 219 -14.09 -11.90 2.28
CA LEU A 219 -15.38 -12.46 1.87
C LEU A 219 -15.30 -13.29 0.58
N MET A 220 -14.40 -12.91 -0.34
CA MET A 220 -14.19 -13.63 -1.60
C MET A 220 -13.30 -14.88 -1.45
N LEU A 221 -12.69 -15.09 -0.29
CA LEU A 221 -11.99 -16.35 -0.02
C LEU A 221 -13.02 -17.46 0.10
N ARG A 222 -12.89 -18.44 -0.77
CA ARG A 222 -13.62 -19.69 -0.57
C ARG A 222 -13.13 -20.28 0.76
N SER A 223 -14.05 -20.56 1.65
CA SER A 223 -13.76 -21.38 2.81
C SER A 223 -13.38 -22.75 2.25
N ASN A 224 -12.09 -23.01 2.10
CA ASN A 224 -11.63 -24.38 1.98
C ASN A 224 -11.82 -24.95 3.38
N VAL A 225 -12.96 -25.57 3.58
CA VAL A 225 -13.25 -26.44 4.71
C VAL A 225 -12.39 -27.68 4.57
#